data_d4b243a355f6325609b2084f51f1af5e
#
_entry.id   d4b243a355f6325609b2084f51f1af5e
#
_cell.length_a   1.000
_cell.length_b   1.000
_cell.length_c   1.000
_cell.angle_alpha   90.00
_cell.angle_beta   90.00
_cell.angle_gamma   90.00
#
_symmetry.space_group_name_H-M   'P 1'
#
loop_
_entity.id
_entity.type
_entity.pdbx_description
1 polymer ?
#
loop_
_entity_poly.entity_id
_entity_poly.type
_entity_poly.pdbx_seq_one_letter_code
_entity_poly.pdbx_strand_id
1 'polypeptide(L)'
;ESRTGCPAFLSKFIVIGGVRRYQYLRELEKRLCSAKSLQLPSADNESLSLLQKDIERNFSNNTPELALDRLHTFSTHFFRKLSRMHGLDIANASGENFSLETLVANLKNFYRDNSYFSSDFCVIAIQNTINIFAKFNAIRNNQSFSHPNPILSKIESEYVVKVISDTLMFIDKIERQHDELEVDKLPF
;
A
#
# COMPACT_ATOMS: atom_id res chain seq x y z
N GLU A 1 19.41 -19.12 -8.46
CA GLU A 1 18.16 -19.81 -8.04
C GLU A 1 17.75 -19.26 -6.68
N SER A 2 16.92 -18.23 -6.70
CA SER A 2 16.36 -17.58 -5.51
C SER A 2 15.24 -18.45 -4.95
N ARG A 3 15.52 -19.20 -3.90
CA ARG A 3 14.50 -19.91 -3.11
C ARG A 3 13.70 -18.87 -2.34
N THR A 4 12.53 -18.54 -2.84
CA THR A 4 11.47 -17.86 -2.08
C THR A 4 11.13 -18.75 -0.88
N GLY A 5 11.33 -18.23 0.34
CA GLY A 5 11.21 -18.97 1.59
C GLY A 5 9.76 -19.26 1.99
N CYS A 6 9.10 -20.15 1.26
CA CYS A 6 7.95 -20.86 1.77
C CYS A 6 8.42 -21.92 2.76
N PRO A 7 7.86 -22.06 3.95
CA PRO A 7 8.39 -22.97 4.96
C PRO A 7 8.33 -24.41 4.46
N ALA A 8 9.47 -25.12 4.59
CA ALA A 8 9.69 -26.52 4.23
C ALA A 8 8.77 -27.52 4.98
N PHE A 9 7.80 -27.02 5.74
CA PHE A 9 6.88 -27.80 6.55
C PHE A 9 5.90 -28.63 5.71
N LEU A 10 5.48 -28.12 4.54
CA LEU A 10 4.51 -28.81 3.68
C LEU A 10 5.12 -29.93 2.80
N SER A 11 6.43 -29.96 2.64
CA SER A 11 7.10 -30.98 1.81
C SER A 11 7.09 -32.38 2.44
N LYS A 12 6.90 -32.51 3.76
CA LYS A 12 6.92 -33.80 4.47
C LYS A 12 5.58 -34.57 4.43
N PHE A 13 4.48 -33.93 4.04
CA PHE A 13 3.15 -34.56 3.97
C PHE A 13 2.78 -35.14 2.61
N ILE A 14 3.68 -35.13 1.64
CA ILE A 14 3.38 -35.40 0.22
C ILE A 14 3.42 -36.87 -0.16
N VAL A 15 3.78 -37.78 0.75
CA VAL A 15 4.04 -39.20 0.39
C VAL A 15 2.76 -40.09 0.35
N ILE A 16 1.59 -39.60 0.75
CA ILE A 16 0.41 -40.43 0.80
C ILE A 16 -0.74 -39.81 -0.04
N GLY A 17 -0.80 -40.15 -1.30
CA GLY A 17 -2.02 -40.05 -2.12
C GLY A 17 -2.06 -39.08 -3.27
N GLY A 18 -1.78 -39.59 -4.44
CA GLY A 18 -2.27 -39.17 -5.77
C GLY A 18 -2.03 -37.72 -6.27
N VAL A 19 -1.76 -37.61 -7.56
CA VAL A 19 -1.53 -36.36 -8.33
C VAL A 19 -2.51 -35.21 -8.00
N ARG A 20 -3.77 -35.52 -7.72
CA ARG A 20 -4.81 -34.54 -7.39
C ARG A 20 -4.56 -33.84 -6.04
N ARG A 21 -4.05 -34.57 -5.03
CA ARG A 21 -3.71 -33.97 -3.73
C ARG A 21 -2.49 -33.03 -3.82
N TYR A 22 -1.53 -33.39 -4.65
CA TYR A 22 -0.36 -32.55 -4.91
C TYR A 22 -0.74 -31.24 -5.62
N GLN A 23 -1.62 -31.31 -6.59
CA GLN A 23 -2.13 -30.11 -7.29
C GLN A 23 -2.94 -29.21 -6.35
N TYR A 24 -3.76 -29.77 -5.49
CA TYR A 24 -4.53 -29.01 -4.50
C TYR A 24 -3.62 -28.34 -3.45
N LEU A 25 -2.61 -29.05 -2.94
CA LEU A 25 -1.65 -28.48 -2.00
C LEU A 25 -0.81 -27.38 -2.64
N ARG A 26 -0.39 -27.55 -3.90
CA ARG A 26 0.29 -26.46 -4.63
C ARG A 26 -0.58 -25.25 -4.85
N GLU A 27 -1.86 -25.46 -5.11
CA GLU A 27 -2.80 -24.34 -5.26
C GLU A 27 -3.05 -23.64 -3.92
N LEU A 28 -3.14 -24.39 -2.82
CA LEU A 28 -3.19 -23.81 -1.46
C LEU A 28 -1.90 -23.08 -1.11
N GLU A 29 -0.73 -23.63 -1.44
CA GLU A 29 0.55 -22.93 -1.27
C GLU A 29 0.58 -21.62 -2.07
N LYS A 30 0.16 -21.63 -3.33
CA LYS A 30 0.04 -20.41 -4.15
C LYS A 30 -0.89 -19.39 -3.51
N ARG A 31 -2.05 -19.80 -3.02
CA ARG A 31 -3.01 -18.92 -2.35
C ARG A 31 -2.47 -18.37 -1.03
N LEU A 32 -1.80 -19.20 -0.24
CA LEU A 32 -1.15 -18.77 1.00
C LEU A 32 0.06 -17.86 0.75
N CYS A 33 0.84 -18.13 -0.31
CA CYS A 33 1.95 -17.25 -0.72
C CYS A 33 1.42 -15.94 -1.33
N SER A 34 0.33 -15.97 -2.13
CA SER A 34 -0.29 -14.75 -2.64
C SER A 34 -0.98 -13.93 -1.54
N ALA A 35 -1.51 -14.58 -0.50
CA ALA A 35 -2.04 -13.88 0.67
C ALA A 35 -0.95 -13.17 1.49
N LYS A 36 0.33 -13.53 1.30
CA LYS A 36 1.49 -12.84 1.88
C LYS A 36 2.11 -11.82 0.91
N SER A 37 1.68 -11.77 -0.36
CA SER A 37 2.19 -10.78 -1.30
C SER A 37 1.62 -9.40 -0.97
N LEU A 38 2.50 -8.45 -0.77
CA LEU A 38 2.15 -7.05 -0.65
C LEU A 38 1.72 -6.55 -2.03
N GLN A 39 0.58 -5.88 -2.11
CA GLN A 39 0.13 -5.23 -3.33
C GLN A 39 0.26 -3.71 -3.17
N LEU A 40 0.76 -3.06 -4.21
CA LEU A 40 0.89 -1.60 -4.29
C LEU A 40 0.36 -1.13 -5.64
N PRO A 41 -0.14 0.12 -5.73
CA PRO A 41 -0.48 0.72 -7.02
C PRO A 41 0.68 0.64 -8.00
N SER A 42 0.36 0.57 -9.30
CA SER A 42 1.40 0.50 -10.34
C SER A 42 2.28 1.75 -10.33
N ALA A 43 3.59 1.52 -10.40
CA ALA A 43 4.57 2.60 -10.50
C ALA A 43 4.58 3.19 -11.93
N ASP A 44 4.58 4.50 -12.03
CA ASP A 44 4.54 5.27 -13.28
C ASP A 44 5.94 5.69 -13.77
N ASN A 45 6.97 5.42 -13.01
CA ASN A 45 8.34 5.66 -13.41
C ASN A 45 9.31 4.65 -12.80
N GLU A 46 10.54 4.61 -13.31
CA GLU A 46 11.56 3.66 -12.89
C GLU A 46 11.90 3.77 -11.40
N SER A 47 12.01 4.99 -10.87
CA SER A 47 12.32 5.21 -9.45
C SER A 47 11.26 4.64 -8.52
N LEU A 48 9.97 4.83 -8.84
CA LEU A 48 8.87 4.25 -8.06
C LEU A 48 8.81 2.73 -8.22
N SER A 49 9.13 2.20 -9.40
CA SER A 49 9.21 0.76 -9.62
C SER A 49 10.32 0.10 -8.78
N LEU A 50 11.48 0.74 -8.67
CA LEU A 50 12.56 0.26 -7.80
C LEU A 50 12.15 0.32 -6.33
N LEU A 51 11.51 1.41 -5.92
CA LEU A 51 11.02 1.59 -4.55
C LEU A 51 9.99 0.51 -4.18
N GLN A 52 9.05 0.22 -5.09
CA GLN A 52 8.06 -0.85 -4.92
C GLN A 52 8.74 -2.21 -4.75
N LYS A 53 9.69 -2.56 -5.60
CA LYS A 53 10.47 -3.81 -5.49
C LYS A 53 11.22 -3.91 -4.16
N ASP A 54 11.76 -2.80 -3.67
CA ASP A 54 12.44 -2.76 -2.37
C ASP A 54 11.47 -2.99 -1.20
N ILE A 55 10.28 -2.41 -1.25
CA ILE A 55 9.22 -2.64 -0.25
C ILE A 55 8.82 -4.11 -0.24
N GLU A 56 8.48 -4.66 -1.41
CA GLU A 56 8.08 -6.06 -1.57
C GLU A 56 9.17 -7.02 -1.09
N ARG A 57 10.44 -6.75 -1.44
CA ARG A 57 11.59 -7.55 -1.02
C ARG A 57 11.76 -7.54 0.50
N ASN A 58 11.76 -6.37 1.13
CA ASN A 58 11.91 -6.26 2.57
C ASN A 58 10.76 -6.94 3.31
N PHE A 59 9.53 -6.76 2.82
CA PHE A 59 8.37 -7.42 3.39
C PHE A 59 8.45 -8.95 3.26
N SER A 60 8.82 -9.46 2.09
CA SER A 60 8.98 -10.90 1.82
C SER A 60 10.15 -11.53 2.61
N ASN A 61 11.22 -10.78 2.83
CA ASN A 61 12.35 -11.18 3.64
C ASN A 61 12.08 -11.12 5.15
N ASN A 62 10.84 -10.76 5.53
CA ASN A 62 10.42 -10.71 6.91
C ASN A 62 11.14 -9.59 7.74
N THR A 63 11.44 -8.49 7.08
CA THR A 63 12.00 -7.25 7.63
C THR A 63 11.07 -6.07 7.33
N PRO A 64 9.80 -6.09 7.80
CA PRO A 64 8.79 -5.08 7.45
C PRO A 64 9.15 -3.69 7.96
N GLU A 65 9.97 -3.58 9.00
CA GLU A 65 10.48 -2.31 9.52
C GLU A 65 11.32 -1.56 8.49
N LEU A 66 12.06 -2.27 7.62
CA LEU A 66 12.83 -1.66 6.54
C LEU A 66 11.95 -1.22 5.35
N ALA A 67 10.75 -1.78 5.25
CA ALA A 67 9.78 -1.39 4.24
C ALA A 67 9.09 -0.06 4.57
N LEU A 68 8.97 0.30 5.86
CA LEU A 68 8.17 1.45 6.31
C LEU A 68 8.64 2.78 5.73
N ASP A 69 9.95 3.06 5.72
CA ASP A 69 10.48 4.31 5.18
C ASP A 69 10.27 4.42 3.67
N ARG A 70 10.48 3.29 2.96
CA ARG A 70 10.23 3.19 1.52
C ARG A 70 8.76 3.38 1.19
N LEU A 71 7.88 2.78 2.00
CA LEU A 71 6.43 2.90 1.84
C LEU A 71 5.95 4.33 2.07
N HIS A 72 6.53 5.06 3.04
CA HIS A 72 6.23 6.48 3.24
C HIS A 72 6.60 7.32 2.00
N THR A 73 7.79 7.08 1.45
CA THR A 73 8.24 7.77 0.24
C THR A 73 7.31 7.46 -0.94
N PHE A 74 6.97 6.19 -1.14
CA PHE A 74 6.03 5.75 -2.18
C PHE A 74 4.66 6.42 -2.00
N SER A 75 4.09 6.37 -0.80
CA SER A 75 2.79 6.98 -0.48
C SER A 75 2.79 8.48 -0.77
N THR A 76 3.85 9.19 -0.38
CA THR A 76 3.97 10.63 -0.63
C THR A 76 3.97 10.95 -2.13
N HIS A 77 4.70 10.18 -2.93
CA HIS A 77 4.70 10.34 -4.40
C HIS A 77 3.33 10.03 -4.99
N PHE A 78 2.70 8.97 -4.57
CA PHE A 78 1.37 8.55 -5.01
C PHE A 78 0.33 9.65 -4.77
N PHE A 79 0.22 10.14 -3.53
CA PHE A 79 -0.76 11.18 -3.21
C PHE A 79 -0.45 12.54 -3.86
N ARG A 80 0.82 12.91 -4.04
CA ARG A 80 1.18 14.11 -4.81
C ARG A 80 0.78 14.01 -6.27
N LYS A 81 0.94 12.82 -6.87
CA LYS A 81 0.49 12.58 -8.24
C LYS A 81 -1.01 12.77 -8.36
N LEU A 82 -1.80 12.09 -7.50
CA LEU A 82 -3.26 12.22 -7.50
C LEU A 82 -3.71 13.67 -7.27
N SER A 83 -3.10 14.37 -6.30
CA SER A 83 -3.41 15.78 -6.07
C SER A 83 -3.20 16.63 -7.33
N ARG A 84 -2.09 16.43 -8.06
CA ARG A 84 -1.85 17.15 -9.31
C ARG A 84 -2.85 16.79 -10.40
N MET A 85 -3.23 15.51 -10.53
CA MET A 85 -4.23 15.07 -11.51
C MET A 85 -5.57 15.77 -11.30
N HIS A 86 -5.93 16.03 -10.06
CA HIS A 86 -7.16 16.73 -9.68
C HIS A 86 -7.02 18.24 -9.52
N GLY A 87 -5.87 18.82 -9.90
CA GLY A 87 -5.64 20.26 -9.77
C GLY A 87 -5.56 20.77 -8.33
N LEU A 88 -5.27 19.88 -7.37
CA LEU A 88 -5.12 20.25 -5.97
C LEU A 88 -3.69 20.72 -5.67
N ASP A 89 -3.57 21.69 -4.77
CA ASP A 89 -2.28 22.17 -4.30
C ASP A 89 -1.52 21.05 -3.58
N ILE A 90 -0.21 21.02 -3.82
CA ILE A 90 0.74 20.09 -3.16
C ILE A 90 1.72 20.81 -2.23
N ALA A 91 1.63 22.13 -2.17
CA ALA A 91 2.47 23.00 -1.33
C ALA A 91 1.64 24.19 -0.85
N ASN A 92 2.10 24.81 0.23
CA ASN A 92 1.51 26.04 0.75
C ASN A 92 1.95 27.28 -0.06
N ALA A 93 1.40 28.44 0.30
CA ALA A 93 1.72 29.71 -0.35
C ALA A 93 3.22 30.11 -0.21
N SER A 94 3.93 29.56 0.77
CA SER A 94 5.38 29.75 0.96
C SER A 94 6.23 28.80 0.10
N GLY A 95 5.62 27.91 -0.67
CA GLY A 95 6.32 26.91 -1.49
C GLY A 95 6.75 25.65 -0.71
N GLU A 96 6.36 25.51 0.56
CA GLU A 96 6.65 24.32 1.34
C GLU A 96 5.68 23.18 0.99
N ASN A 97 6.21 22.01 0.70
CA ASN A 97 5.41 20.84 0.37
C ASN A 97 4.50 20.43 1.53
N PHE A 98 3.26 20.09 1.20
CA PHE A 98 2.33 19.52 2.17
C PHE A 98 2.81 18.18 2.71
N SER A 99 2.46 17.92 3.98
CA SER A 99 2.65 16.62 4.61
C SER A 99 1.76 15.57 3.95
N LEU A 100 2.09 14.29 4.15
CA LEU A 100 1.28 13.19 3.65
C LEU A 100 -0.17 13.26 4.15
N GLU A 101 -0.36 13.63 5.42
CA GLU A 101 -1.69 13.79 6.03
C GLU A 101 -2.50 14.89 5.34
N THR A 102 -1.86 16.03 5.06
CA THR A 102 -2.52 17.15 4.37
C THR A 102 -2.94 16.76 2.96
N LEU A 103 -2.06 16.06 2.21
CA LEU A 103 -2.39 15.56 0.87
C LEU A 103 -3.60 14.63 0.91
N VAL A 104 -3.62 13.67 1.84
CA VAL A 104 -4.75 12.72 1.99
C VAL A 104 -6.03 13.44 2.40
N ALA A 105 -5.94 14.43 3.31
CA ALA A 105 -7.10 15.21 3.75
C ALA A 105 -7.71 16.02 2.60
N ASN A 106 -6.88 16.69 1.80
CA ASN A 106 -7.33 17.46 0.64
C ASN A 106 -7.98 16.55 -0.40
N LEU A 107 -7.36 15.41 -0.71
CA LEU A 107 -7.90 14.44 -1.66
C LEU A 107 -9.24 13.85 -1.18
N LYS A 108 -9.37 13.53 0.11
CA LYS A 108 -10.65 13.07 0.70
C LYS A 108 -11.76 14.10 0.51
N ASN A 109 -11.48 15.38 0.75
CA ASN A 109 -12.45 16.44 0.56
C ASN A 109 -12.86 16.54 -0.92
N PHE A 110 -11.89 16.48 -1.83
CA PHE A 110 -12.15 16.45 -3.26
C PHE A 110 -13.06 15.27 -3.65
N TYR A 111 -12.78 14.06 -3.19
CA TYR A 111 -13.59 12.87 -3.48
C TYR A 111 -15.02 13.00 -2.97
N ARG A 112 -15.20 13.52 -1.75
CA ARG A 112 -16.52 13.78 -1.20
C ARG A 112 -17.30 14.78 -2.06
N ASP A 113 -16.66 15.90 -2.40
CA ASP A 113 -17.31 17.02 -3.08
C ASP A 113 -17.61 16.70 -4.56
N ASN A 114 -16.90 15.73 -5.15
CA ASN A 114 -17.08 15.26 -6.53
C ASN A 114 -17.75 13.88 -6.64
N SER A 115 -18.37 13.39 -5.56
CA SER A 115 -19.16 12.15 -5.57
C SER A 115 -18.42 10.90 -6.02
N TYR A 116 -17.13 10.78 -5.69
CA TYR A 116 -16.33 9.57 -5.95
C TYR A 116 -16.82 8.36 -5.15
N PHE A 117 -17.58 8.59 -4.09
CA PHE A 117 -18.08 7.54 -3.21
C PHE A 117 -19.59 7.41 -3.30
N SER A 118 -20.06 6.17 -3.34
CA SER A 118 -21.48 5.84 -3.31
C SER A 118 -22.07 5.84 -1.90
N SER A 119 -21.25 5.97 -0.85
CA SER A 119 -21.72 5.95 0.53
C SER A 119 -20.81 6.75 1.47
N ASP A 120 -21.40 7.27 2.54
CA ASP A 120 -20.67 7.94 3.64
C ASP A 120 -19.67 7.03 4.35
N PHE A 121 -19.85 5.70 4.26
CA PHE A 121 -18.89 4.75 4.81
C PHE A 121 -17.50 4.92 4.22
N CYS A 122 -17.40 5.16 2.90
CA CYS A 122 -16.10 5.39 2.24
C CYS A 122 -15.44 6.68 2.74
N VAL A 123 -16.22 7.72 3.01
CA VAL A 123 -15.70 8.98 3.60
C VAL A 123 -15.11 8.71 4.99
N ILE A 124 -15.79 7.91 5.81
CA ILE A 124 -15.30 7.50 7.13
C ILE A 124 -14.03 6.65 7.02
N ALA A 125 -13.98 5.71 6.07
CA ALA A 125 -12.81 4.87 5.84
C ALA A 125 -11.59 5.72 5.47
N ILE A 126 -11.74 6.69 4.55
CA ILE A 126 -10.67 7.63 4.18
C ILE A 126 -10.26 8.50 5.39
N GLN A 127 -11.21 8.96 6.20
CA GLN A 127 -10.89 9.73 7.41
C GLN A 127 -10.02 8.92 8.40
N ASN A 128 -10.35 7.64 8.61
CA ASN A 128 -9.53 6.74 9.43
C ASN A 128 -8.15 6.52 8.83
N THR A 129 -8.06 6.47 7.51
CA THR A 129 -6.79 6.39 6.77
C THR A 129 -5.88 7.58 7.07
N ILE A 130 -6.42 8.81 7.14
CA ILE A 130 -5.63 10.00 7.50
C ILE A 130 -4.97 9.81 8.87
N ASN A 131 -5.71 9.27 9.85
CA ASN A 131 -5.18 9.01 11.17
C ASN A 131 -4.07 7.95 11.14
N ILE A 132 -4.18 6.93 10.29
CA ILE A 132 -3.14 5.92 10.10
C ILE A 132 -1.90 6.56 9.50
N PHE A 133 -2.03 7.39 8.47
CA PHE A 133 -0.89 8.09 7.87
C PHE A 133 -0.22 9.07 8.84
N ALA A 134 -0.99 9.77 9.67
CA ALA A 134 -0.46 10.65 10.72
C ALA A 134 0.43 9.87 11.70
N LYS A 135 -0.06 8.72 12.18
CA LYS A 135 0.71 7.84 13.07
C LYS A 135 1.91 7.21 12.39
N PHE A 136 1.77 6.81 11.15
CA PHE A 136 2.86 6.30 10.33
C PHE A 136 4.00 7.33 10.20
N ASN A 137 3.66 8.58 9.94
CA ASN A 137 4.64 9.67 9.84
C ASN A 137 5.36 9.92 11.17
N ALA A 138 4.63 9.91 12.28
CA ALA A 138 5.21 10.05 13.62
C ALA A 138 6.17 8.91 13.94
N ILE A 139 5.81 7.66 13.63
CA ILE A 139 6.65 6.47 13.81
C ILE A 139 7.94 6.63 12.99
N ARG A 140 7.83 6.95 11.70
CA ARG A 140 8.98 7.16 10.82
C ARG A 140 9.95 8.22 11.37
N ASN A 141 9.43 9.36 11.80
CA ASN A 141 10.25 10.47 12.28
C ASN A 141 10.98 10.14 13.60
N ASN A 142 10.40 9.26 14.42
CA ASN A 142 10.97 8.84 15.69
C ASN A 142 11.90 7.61 15.56
N GLN A 143 11.88 6.89 14.43
CA GLN A 143 12.78 5.78 14.11
C GLN A 143 14.08 6.26 13.44
N SER A 144 14.73 7.25 13.99
CA SER A 144 16.07 7.61 13.57
C SER A 144 17.05 6.51 13.97
N PHE A 145 17.98 6.14 13.07
CA PHE A 145 19.07 5.19 13.34
C PHE A 145 19.94 5.55 14.57
N SER A 146 19.76 6.73 15.12
CA SER A 146 20.45 7.21 16.33
C SER A 146 19.83 6.70 17.64
N HIS A 147 18.65 6.08 17.62
CA HIS A 147 17.98 5.58 18.82
C HIS A 147 17.71 4.08 18.72
N PRO A 148 18.30 3.24 19.59
CA PRO A 148 18.25 1.78 19.49
C PRO A 148 16.92 1.15 19.94
N ASN A 149 15.91 1.93 20.25
CA ASN A 149 14.60 1.38 20.63
C ASN A 149 13.72 1.18 19.39
N PRO A 150 13.45 -0.06 18.95
CA PRO A 150 12.44 -0.32 17.95
C PRO A 150 11.07 0.13 18.48
N ILE A 151 10.52 1.21 17.92
CA ILE A 151 9.20 1.74 18.31
C ILE A 151 8.09 0.76 17.94
N LEU A 152 8.34 -0.05 16.90
CA LEU A 152 7.43 -1.10 16.45
C LEU A 152 8.12 -2.46 16.50
N SER A 153 7.40 -3.43 17.04
CA SER A 153 7.74 -4.83 16.85
C SER A 153 7.57 -5.22 15.37
N LYS A 154 8.14 -6.35 14.99
CA LYS A 154 7.99 -6.89 13.65
C LYS A 154 6.53 -7.11 13.25
N ILE A 155 5.70 -7.62 14.18
CA ILE A 155 4.27 -7.86 13.96
C ILE A 155 3.54 -6.53 13.73
N GLU A 156 3.86 -5.50 14.52
CA GLU A 156 3.28 -4.17 14.36
C GLU A 156 3.70 -3.53 13.04
N SER A 157 4.99 -3.65 12.67
CA SER A 157 5.50 -3.17 11.39
C SER A 157 4.82 -3.87 10.21
N GLU A 158 4.64 -5.18 10.27
CA GLU A 158 3.91 -5.95 9.27
C GLU A 158 2.46 -5.48 9.14
N TYR A 159 1.78 -5.24 10.25
CA TYR A 159 0.41 -4.73 10.27
C TYR A 159 0.34 -3.34 9.61
N VAL A 160 1.22 -2.41 9.99
CA VAL A 160 1.23 -1.04 9.43
C VAL A 160 1.49 -1.08 7.94
N VAL A 161 2.49 -1.86 7.47
CA VAL A 161 2.78 -1.98 6.04
C VAL A 161 1.56 -2.48 5.26
N LYS A 162 0.86 -3.51 5.76
CA LYS A 162 -0.34 -4.04 5.10
C LYS A 162 -1.47 -3.02 5.05
N VAL A 163 -1.79 -2.38 6.17
CA VAL A 163 -2.88 -1.39 6.24
C VAL A 163 -2.65 -0.23 5.28
N ILE A 164 -1.42 0.29 5.23
CA ILE A 164 -1.08 1.39 4.30
C ILE A 164 -1.17 0.91 2.85
N SER A 165 -0.65 -0.27 2.53
CA SER A 165 -0.69 -0.82 1.17
C SER A 165 -2.12 -1.08 0.69
N ASP A 166 -2.97 -1.67 1.53
CA ASP A 166 -4.39 -1.90 1.24
C ASP A 166 -5.13 -0.58 1.00
N THR A 167 -4.77 0.46 1.75
CA THR A 167 -5.34 1.80 1.58
C THR A 167 -4.93 2.43 0.25
N LEU A 168 -3.67 2.34 -0.13
CA LEU A 168 -3.19 2.82 -1.43
C LEU A 168 -3.90 2.09 -2.58
N MET A 169 -4.05 0.77 -2.48
CA MET A 169 -4.77 -0.04 -3.46
C MET A 169 -6.26 0.29 -3.53
N PHE A 170 -6.89 0.60 -2.39
CA PHE A 170 -8.28 1.03 -2.36
C PHE A 170 -8.47 2.34 -3.12
N ILE A 171 -7.61 3.33 -2.86
CA ILE A 171 -7.67 4.63 -3.54
C ILE A 171 -7.38 4.49 -5.04
N ASP A 172 -6.38 3.71 -5.43
CA ASP A 172 -6.08 3.43 -6.84
C ASP A 172 -7.28 2.81 -7.59
N LYS A 173 -8.04 1.93 -6.93
CA LYS A 173 -9.26 1.35 -7.51
C LYS A 173 -10.39 2.37 -7.65
N ILE A 174 -10.57 3.25 -6.67
CA ILE A 174 -11.56 4.33 -6.74
C ILE A 174 -11.26 5.26 -7.92
N GLU A 175 -9.99 5.65 -8.10
CA GLU A 175 -9.56 6.48 -9.23
C GLU A 175 -9.88 5.81 -10.57
N ARG A 176 -9.49 4.56 -10.74
CA ARG A 176 -9.76 3.82 -11.99
C ARG A 176 -11.25 3.66 -12.28
N GLN A 177 -12.03 3.38 -11.26
CA GLN A 177 -13.48 3.24 -11.42
C GLN A 177 -14.11 4.56 -11.88
N HIS A 178 -13.64 5.68 -11.35
CA HIS A 178 -14.12 6.99 -11.76
C HIS A 178 -13.72 7.32 -13.19
N ASP A 179 -12.47 7.05 -13.57
CA ASP A 179 -11.99 7.26 -14.95
C ASP A 179 -12.80 6.44 -15.97
N GLU A 180 -13.10 5.18 -15.67
CA GLU A 180 -13.94 4.31 -16.52
C GLU A 180 -15.34 4.90 -16.70
N LEU A 181 -15.98 5.39 -15.62
CA LEU A 181 -17.31 6.01 -15.67
C LEU A 181 -17.34 7.33 -16.46
N GLU A 182 -16.25 8.10 -16.44
CA GLU A 182 -16.15 9.33 -17.24
C GLU A 182 -15.95 9.01 -18.73
N VAL A 183 -15.19 7.99 -19.08
CA VAL A 183 -15.02 7.54 -20.48
C VAL A 183 -16.36 7.09 -21.09
N ASP A 184 -17.16 6.36 -20.33
CA ASP A 184 -18.48 5.87 -20.78
C ASP A 184 -19.52 7.00 -21.02
N LYS A 185 -19.29 8.20 -20.47
CA LYS A 185 -20.15 9.37 -20.67
C LYS A 185 -19.79 10.20 -21.89
N LEU A 186 -18.67 9.93 -22.56
CA LEU A 186 -18.27 10.66 -23.76
C LEU A 186 -19.20 10.28 -24.92
N PRO A 187 -19.88 11.23 -25.58
CA PRO A 187 -20.69 10.93 -26.76
C PRO A 187 -19.76 10.56 -27.92
N PHE A 188 -20.07 9.45 -28.59
CA PHE A 188 -19.45 9.04 -29.85
C PHE A 188 -19.76 10.01 -30.97
#